data_5fa4f694030ddf4ee691a74378971f42
#
_entry.id   5fa4f694030ddf4ee691a74378971f42
#
_cell.length_a   1.000
_cell.length_b   1.000
_cell.length_c   1.000
_cell.angle_alpha   90.00
_cell.angle_beta   90.00
_cell.angle_gamma   90.00
#
_symmetry.space_group_name_H-M   'P 1'
#
loop_
_entity.id
_entity.type
_entity.pdbx_description
1 polymer ?
#
loop_
_entity_poly.entity_id
_entity_poly.type
_entity_poly.pdbx_seq_one_letter_code
_entity_poly.pdbx_strand_id
1 'polypeptide(L)'
;VSFRDKPFLAVLTLFAFALEAPSCAAESSSPTIADFMLSNGLELVVIPDHRAPVVTHMIWYKVGSADETPGKSGLAHFLEHLMFKGTAKHPSGEFSQVVAGFGGQENAFTSIDYTAFFQRVPSEYLKTVMGFEADRMTGLRLTDQVVLPERDVILEERNQRMENNPRARLGEQIDAALFLNHPYGKPVIGWRHEMEQLSRDDAIAFYRRFYAPNDAVVVIAGDVDPNDALKMARDTYGQVPRHNGILPRQRPQEPPPAAARSLTLADPRVEQPLMQRVYLVPSFATAKRGESEALEVLAHILGSGNSSRMYRRLVVDKAIAVTAGAGYDSSAFDMAKFGIFGVPRPGISLPEFEAAADVVIADVITHGISAEELERAKFSMIAEAVYAQDNQVSMARWYGTALMTGATVNDIRHWSDRIREVTAEQVQDAARQWLDKRASVTGYLVKDTSPQVEKKS
;
A
#
# COMPACT_ATOMS: atom_id res chain seq x y z
N VAL A 1 50.94 -68.82 -15.59
CA VAL A 1 51.94 -69.05 -14.57
C VAL A 1 51.48 -68.37 -13.28
N SER A 2 51.25 -69.22 -12.29
CA SER A 2 50.83 -69.01 -10.88
C SER A 2 51.91 -68.31 -10.10
N PHE A 3 51.53 -67.49 -9.11
CA PHE A 3 52.11 -67.40 -7.75
C PHE A 3 51.16 -66.63 -6.81
N ARG A 4 50.71 -67.30 -5.94
CA ARG A 4 50.26 -67.39 -4.54
C ARG A 4 50.67 -66.28 -3.60
N ASP A 5 49.65 -65.78 -2.93
CA ASP A 5 49.43 -65.48 -1.49
C ASP A 5 50.57 -65.04 -0.58
N LYS A 6 50.35 -63.93 0.14
CA LYS A 6 50.35 -63.84 1.59
C LYS A 6 49.80 -62.47 2.08
N PRO A 7 48.98 -62.39 3.16
CA PRO A 7 48.43 -61.15 3.64
C PRO A 7 49.40 -60.48 4.65
N PHE A 8 49.54 -59.17 4.51
CA PHE A 8 50.19 -58.32 5.53
C PHE A 8 49.06 -57.61 6.31
N LEU A 9 48.98 -57.98 7.60
CA LEU A 9 48.11 -57.37 8.57
C LEU A 9 48.75 -56.04 9.00
N ALA A 10 48.26 -54.88 8.57
CA ALA A 10 48.63 -53.57 9.04
C ALA A 10 47.60 -53.08 10.06
N VAL A 11 47.97 -53.01 11.30
CA VAL A 11 47.21 -52.42 12.40
C VAL A 11 47.24 -50.92 12.20
N LEU A 12 46.07 -50.31 11.79
CA LEU A 12 45.88 -48.86 11.72
C LEU A 12 45.36 -48.39 13.07
N THR A 13 46.15 -47.72 13.86
CA THR A 13 45.78 -47.03 15.09
C THR A 13 45.13 -45.71 14.69
N LEU A 14 43.77 -45.62 14.80
CA LEU A 14 43.04 -44.36 14.61
C LEU A 14 43.26 -43.47 15.86
N PHE A 15 44.00 -42.41 15.67
CA PHE A 15 43.97 -41.26 16.60
C PHE A 15 42.79 -40.41 16.24
N ALA A 16 41.72 -40.44 17.06
CA ALA A 16 40.59 -39.53 16.98
C ALA A 16 41.03 -38.18 17.58
N PHE A 17 41.36 -37.22 16.72
CA PHE A 17 41.43 -35.81 17.13
C PHE A 17 40.02 -35.26 17.17
N ALA A 18 39.46 -35.04 18.36
CA ALA A 18 38.26 -34.27 18.56
C ALA A 18 38.60 -32.79 18.29
N LEU A 19 38.28 -32.27 17.10
CA LEU A 19 38.21 -30.83 16.85
C LEU A 19 36.94 -30.34 17.53
N GLU A 20 37.06 -29.73 18.70
CA GLU A 20 36.03 -28.84 19.24
C GLU A 20 36.00 -27.60 18.36
N ALA A 21 35.03 -27.52 17.44
CA ALA A 21 34.70 -26.30 16.73
C ALA A 21 34.09 -25.32 17.75
N PRO A 22 34.60 -24.10 17.89
CA PRO A 22 33.91 -23.11 18.70
C PRO A 22 32.55 -22.83 18.05
N SER A 23 31.49 -23.18 18.76
CA SER A 23 30.11 -22.78 18.41
C SER A 23 30.00 -21.26 18.62
N CYS A 24 30.38 -20.49 17.61
CA CYS A 24 30.05 -19.08 17.52
C CYS A 24 28.64 -18.98 17.05
N ALA A 25 27.67 -19.26 17.94
CA ALA A 25 26.32 -18.81 17.76
C ALA A 25 26.36 -17.27 17.91
N ALA A 26 26.62 -16.58 16.81
CA ALA A 26 26.23 -15.18 16.70
C ALA A 26 24.72 -15.17 16.80
N GLU A 27 24.19 -14.83 17.96
CA GLU A 27 22.83 -14.34 18.08
C GLU A 27 22.73 -13.15 17.12
N SER A 28 22.18 -13.37 15.95
CA SER A 28 21.74 -12.29 15.09
C SER A 28 20.53 -11.67 15.78
N SER A 29 20.79 -10.78 16.74
CA SER A 29 19.77 -9.88 17.24
C SER A 29 19.31 -9.07 16.04
N SER A 30 18.12 -9.38 15.53
CA SER A 30 17.46 -8.52 14.54
C SER A 30 17.54 -7.08 15.05
N PRO A 31 17.98 -6.13 14.24
CA PRO A 31 18.18 -4.77 14.70
C PRO A 31 16.86 -4.25 15.27
N THR A 32 16.95 -3.76 16.52
CA THR A 32 15.75 -3.32 17.26
C THR A 32 15.24 -2.03 16.61
N ILE A 33 14.05 -2.08 16.02
CA ILE A 33 13.37 -0.91 15.50
C ILE A 33 13.11 0.06 16.64
N ALA A 34 13.48 1.31 16.49
CA ALA A 34 13.29 2.34 17.50
C ALA A 34 12.15 3.29 17.09
N ASP A 35 11.41 3.75 18.10
CA ASP A 35 10.28 4.67 17.96
C ASP A 35 10.45 5.81 18.97
N PHE A 36 10.44 7.04 18.47
CA PHE A 36 10.68 8.25 19.25
C PHE A 36 9.60 9.31 18.94
N MET A 37 9.17 10.02 19.98
CA MET A 37 8.33 11.20 19.83
C MET A 37 9.14 12.46 20.13
N LEU A 38 9.23 13.38 19.18
CA LEU A 38 9.87 14.68 19.35
C LEU A 38 8.95 15.62 20.15
N SER A 39 9.52 16.63 20.79
CA SER A 39 8.78 17.61 21.61
C SER A 39 7.71 18.39 20.84
N ASN A 40 7.89 18.57 19.52
CA ASN A 40 6.92 19.21 18.64
C ASN A 40 5.82 18.26 18.13
N GLY A 41 5.87 16.97 18.50
CA GLY A 41 4.87 15.96 18.16
C GLY A 41 5.14 15.18 16.87
N LEU A 42 6.31 15.34 16.27
CA LEU A 42 6.74 14.48 15.16
C LEU A 42 7.17 13.12 15.71
N GLU A 43 6.64 12.06 15.11
CA GLU A 43 7.03 10.68 15.38
C GLU A 43 8.19 10.28 14.46
N LEU A 44 9.23 9.64 15.01
CA LEU A 44 10.39 9.16 14.28
C LEU A 44 10.54 7.66 14.51
N VAL A 45 10.41 6.87 13.45
CA VAL A 45 10.67 5.43 13.45
C VAL A 45 11.96 5.14 12.70
N VAL A 46 12.87 4.40 13.34
CA VAL A 46 14.16 4.02 12.77
C VAL A 46 14.25 2.50 12.68
N ILE A 47 14.54 2.00 11.49
CA ILE A 47 14.70 0.60 11.12
C ILE A 47 16.17 0.40 10.70
N PRO A 48 17.09 0.08 11.64
CA PRO A 48 18.50 -0.07 11.30
C PRO A 48 18.73 -1.26 10.35
N ASP A 49 19.54 -1.04 9.32
CA ASP A 49 19.98 -2.07 8.39
C ASP A 49 21.37 -1.71 7.84
N HIS A 50 22.41 -2.27 8.44
CA HIS A 50 23.81 -1.96 8.15
C HIS A 50 24.43 -2.79 7.01
N ARG A 51 23.62 -3.51 6.22
CA ARG A 51 24.10 -4.37 5.12
C ARG A 51 24.68 -3.57 3.93
N ALA A 52 24.29 -2.32 3.78
CA ALA A 52 24.80 -1.42 2.74
C ALA A 52 24.80 0.03 3.27
N PRO A 53 25.77 0.89 2.86
CA PRO A 53 25.91 2.26 3.35
C PRO A 53 24.88 3.22 2.70
N VAL A 54 23.61 2.85 2.74
CA VAL A 54 22.49 3.63 2.18
C VAL A 54 21.35 3.69 3.18
N VAL A 55 20.58 4.76 3.09
CA VAL A 55 19.34 4.94 3.87
C VAL A 55 18.19 5.32 2.96
N THR A 56 17.01 4.85 3.33
CA THR A 56 15.73 5.31 2.83
C THR A 56 15.11 6.19 3.91
N HIS A 57 14.99 7.45 3.63
CA HIS A 57 14.30 8.43 4.46
C HIS A 57 12.92 8.68 3.86
N MET A 58 11.85 8.55 4.65
CA MET A 58 10.47 8.86 4.24
C MET A 58 9.82 9.76 5.26
N ILE A 59 9.23 10.87 4.80
CA ILE A 59 8.33 11.69 5.60
C ILE A 59 6.90 11.46 5.12
N TRP A 60 6.00 11.22 6.08
CA TRP A 60 4.60 10.90 5.88
C TRP A 60 3.75 11.96 6.56
N TYR A 61 2.78 12.51 5.86
CA TYR A 61 1.79 13.43 6.41
C TYR A 61 0.44 12.72 6.53
N LYS A 62 -0.22 12.88 7.67
CA LYS A 62 -1.54 12.31 7.98
C LYS A 62 -2.64 13.06 7.22
N VAL A 63 -2.48 13.23 5.91
CA VAL A 63 -3.41 13.92 5.03
C VAL A 63 -3.36 13.33 3.64
N GLY A 64 -4.51 13.00 3.07
CA GLY A 64 -4.67 12.48 1.72
C GLY A 64 -5.91 13.03 1.02
N SER A 65 -6.34 12.37 -0.06
CA SER A 65 -7.49 12.84 -0.84
C SER A 65 -8.82 12.83 -0.06
N ALA A 66 -8.93 11.99 0.98
CA ALA A 66 -10.13 11.97 1.82
C ALA A 66 -10.28 13.20 2.74
N ASP A 67 -9.22 13.98 2.90
CA ASP A 67 -9.20 15.17 3.75
C ASP A 67 -9.46 16.47 2.95
N GLU A 68 -9.69 16.35 1.64
CA GLU A 68 -9.97 17.46 0.74
C GLU A 68 -11.35 18.07 0.97
N THR A 69 -11.43 19.39 0.80
CA THR A 69 -12.70 20.10 0.84
C THR A 69 -13.61 19.65 -0.32
N PRO A 70 -14.93 19.45 -0.11
CA PRO A 70 -15.84 19.15 -1.19
C PRO A 70 -15.75 20.16 -2.34
N GLY A 71 -15.71 19.68 -3.59
CA GLY A 71 -15.55 20.50 -4.79
C GLY A 71 -14.08 20.83 -5.14
N LYS A 72 -13.11 20.23 -4.41
CA LYS A 72 -11.66 20.44 -4.61
C LYS A 72 -10.89 19.12 -4.68
N SER A 73 -11.48 18.09 -5.28
CA SER A 73 -10.82 16.79 -5.40
C SER A 73 -9.55 16.87 -6.27
N GLY A 74 -8.53 16.10 -5.88
CA GLY A 74 -7.20 16.13 -6.47
C GLY A 74 -6.26 17.16 -5.85
N LEU A 75 -6.72 17.92 -4.83
CA LEU A 75 -5.92 18.96 -4.20
C LEU A 75 -4.71 18.40 -3.44
N ALA A 76 -4.85 17.24 -2.77
CA ALA A 76 -3.75 16.58 -2.07
C ALA A 76 -2.66 16.14 -3.05
N HIS A 77 -3.04 15.51 -4.16
CA HIS A 77 -2.13 15.11 -5.22
C HIS A 77 -1.50 16.33 -5.93
N PHE A 78 -2.29 17.37 -6.19
CA PHE A 78 -1.77 18.61 -6.74
C PHE A 78 -0.72 19.24 -5.83
N LEU A 79 -0.97 19.29 -4.53
CA LEU A 79 0.02 19.80 -3.57
C LEU A 79 1.28 18.93 -3.53
N GLU A 80 1.19 17.62 -3.66
CA GLU A 80 2.37 16.74 -3.81
C GLU A 80 3.30 17.25 -4.90
N HIS A 81 2.78 17.52 -6.11
CA HIS A 81 3.55 18.08 -7.23
C HIS A 81 4.14 19.45 -6.89
N LEU A 82 3.34 20.31 -6.26
CA LEU A 82 3.76 21.66 -5.91
C LEU A 82 4.84 21.69 -4.82
N MET A 83 4.96 20.66 -3.99
CA MET A 83 6.01 20.55 -2.98
C MET A 83 7.42 20.48 -3.58
N PHE A 84 7.58 20.15 -4.85
CA PHE A 84 8.86 20.17 -5.56
C PHE A 84 9.22 21.54 -6.17
N LYS A 85 8.34 22.53 -6.03
CA LYS A 85 8.51 23.84 -6.69
C LYS A 85 9.31 24.86 -5.87
N GLY A 86 9.92 24.42 -4.76
CA GLY A 86 10.87 25.20 -3.98
C GLY A 86 10.29 25.91 -2.76
N THR A 87 11.18 26.44 -1.95
CA THR A 87 10.91 27.14 -0.71
C THR A 87 11.49 28.56 -0.73
N ALA A 88 11.38 29.26 0.39
CA ALA A 88 12.04 30.55 0.55
C ALA A 88 13.57 30.47 0.53
N LYS A 89 14.14 29.34 0.96
CA LYS A 89 15.61 29.12 1.06
C LYS A 89 16.16 28.38 -0.15
N HIS A 90 15.37 27.48 -0.74
CA HIS A 90 15.79 26.57 -1.78
C HIS A 90 14.91 26.75 -3.02
N PRO A 91 15.46 27.26 -4.14
CA PRO A 91 14.71 27.44 -5.37
C PRO A 91 14.23 26.10 -5.96
N SER A 92 13.25 26.18 -6.86
CA SER A 92 12.68 25.01 -7.55
C SER A 92 13.77 24.16 -8.19
N GLY A 93 13.72 22.86 -7.94
CA GLY A 93 14.64 21.86 -8.49
C GLY A 93 15.98 21.73 -7.75
N GLU A 94 16.34 22.63 -6.82
CA GLU A 94 17.60 22.52 -6.08
C GLU A 94 17.69 21.22 -5.28
N PHE A 95 16.64 20.87 -4.54
CA PHE A 95 16.62 19.64 -3.76
C PHE A 95 16.84 18.41 -4.64
N SER A 96 16.11 18.31 -5.75
CA SER A 96 16.26 17.21 -6.72
C SER A 96 17.68 17.14 -7.31
N GLN A 97 18.28 18.27 -7.62
CA GLN A 97 19.67 18.33 -8.11
C GLN A 97 20.67 17.86 -7.06
N VAL A 98 20.47 18.25 -5.80
CA VAL A 98 21.33 17.84 -4.69
C VAL A 98 21.23 16.34 -4.46
N VAL A 99 20.01 15.77 -4.41
CA VAL A 99 19.79 14.33 -4.27
C VAL A 99 20.43 13.55 -5.43
N ALA A 100 20.23 14.00 -6.66
CA ALA A 100 20.84 13.41 -7.85
C ALA A 100 22.38 13.51 -7.82
N GLY A 101 22.92 14.62 -7.31
CA GLY A 101 24.37 14.83 -7.12
C GLY A 101 25.00 13.82 -6.15
N PHE A 102 24.25 13.31 -5.19
CA PHE A 102 24.66 12.24 -4.28
C PHE A 102 24.51 10.83 -4.89
N GLY A 103 24.04 10.71 -6.12
CA GLY A 103 23.62 9.43 -6.71
C GLY A 103 22.35 8.86 -6.07
N GLY A 104 21.59 9.68 -5.38
CA GLY A 104 20.34 9.33 -4.71
C GLY A 104 19.14 9.31 -5.64
N GLN A 105 18.02 8.88 -5.10
CA GLN A 105 16.72 8.87 -5.75
C GLN A 105 15.70 9.54 -4.83
N GLU A 106 14.78 10.30 -5.42
CA GLU A 106 13.64 10.85 -4.69
C GLU A 106 12.34 10.60 -5.44
N ASN A 107 11.24 10.55 -4.71
CA ASN A 107 9.90 10.53 -5.27
C ASN A 107 8.88 10.87 -4.17
N ALA A 108 7.60 10.96 -4.55
CA ALA A 108 6.49 11.14 -3.65
C ALA A 108 5.30 10.30 -4.10
N PHE A 109 4.29 10.19 -3.27
CA PHE A 109 3.00 9.60 -3.61
C PHE A 109 1.93 10.08 -2.65
N THR A 110 0.74 10.28 -3.20
CA THR A 110 -0.48 10.57 -2.47
C THR A 110 -1.40 9.37 -2.48
N SER A 111 -1.99 9.08 -1.33
CA SER A 111 -3.03 8.09 -1.14
C SER A 111 -4.31 8.73 -0.63
N ILE A 112 -5.30 7.92 -0.30
CA ILE A 112 -6.57 8.38 0.25
C ILE A 112 -6.35 9.00 1.64
N ASP A 113 -5.47 8.42 2.47
CA ASP A 113 -5.27 8.77 3.87
C ASP A 113 -3.97 9.51 4.18
N TYR A 114 -3.03 9.54 3.27
CA TYR A 114 -1.70 10.09 3.51
C TYR A 114 -1.04 10.58 2.23
N THR A 115 -0.05 11.48 2.42
CA THR A 115 0.91 11.88 1.39
C THR A 115 2.31 11.65 1.92
N ALA A 116 3.21 11.09 1.12
CA ALA A 116 4.57 10.77 1.54
C ALA A 116 5.60 11.24 0.51
N PHE A 117 6.76 11.66 1.01
CA PHE A 117 7.93 12.03 0.23
C PHE A 117 9.11 11.18 0.70
N PHE A 118 9.94 10.73 -0.21
CA PHE A 118 11.07 9.89 0.17
C PHE A 118 12.32 10.17 -0.65
N GLN A 119 13.46 9.93 -0.01
CA GLN A 119 14.78 9.94 -0.60
C GLN A 119 15.52 8.67 -0.22
N ARG A 120 16.22 8.08 -1.19
CA ARG A 120 17.19 7.02 -0.96
C ARG A 120 18.56 7.55 -1.31
N VAL A 121 19.44 7.68 -0.32
CA VAL A 121 20.75 8.31 -0.45
C VAL A 121 21.81 7.52 0.32
N PRO A 122 23.14 7.71 0.02
CA PRO A 122 24.18 7.26 0.91
C PRO A 122 23.97 7.81 2.34
N SER A 123 24.28 7.01 3.36
CA SER A 123 23.94 7.32 4.76
C SER A 123 24.54 8.63 5.26
N GLU A 124 25.70 9.04 4.75
CA GLU A 124 26.36 10.31 5.09
C GLU A 124 25.54 11.56 4.71
N TYR A 125 24.61 11.46 3.76
CA TYR A 125 23.77 12.57 3.33
C TYR A 125 22.39 12.60 4.00
N LEU A 126 22.10 11.68 4.95
CA LEU A 126 20.82 11.63 5.64
C LEU A 126 20.45 12.98 6.27
N LYS A 127 21.36 13.58 7.03
CA LYS A 127 21.09 14.88 7.69
C LYS A 127 20.77 15.99 6.68
N THR A 128 21.40 15.96 5.53
CA THR A 128 21.17 16.94 4.45
C THR A 128 19.73 16.82 3.91
N VAL A 129 19.27 15.61 3.56
CA VAL A 129 17.90 15.43 3.05
C VAL A 129 16.86 15.72 4.12
N MET A 130 17.12 15.37 5.39
CA MET A 130 16.26 15.76 6.51
C MET A 130 16.14 17.29 6.66
N GLY A 131 17.23 18.02 6.41
CA GLY A 131 17.24 19.50 6.43
C GLY A 131 16.35 20.10 5.34
N PHE A 132 16.42 19.58 4.12
CA PHE A 132 15.57 20.01 3.01
C PHE A 132 14.09 19.71 3.28
N GLU A 133 13.79 18.52 3.80
CA GLU A 133 12.41 18.13 4.13
C GLU A 133 11.83 18.96 5.28
N ALA A 134 12.63 19.25 6.30
CA ALA A 134 12.22 20.11 7.41
C ALA A 134 11.96 21.56 6.94
N ASP A 135 12.75 22.07 5.97
CA ASP A 135 12.52 23.37 5.39
C ASP A 135 11.24 23.40 4.53
N ARG A 136 11.02 22.38 3.69
CA ARG A 136 9.84 22.34 2.83
C ARG A 136 8.53 22.07 3.61
N MET A 137 8.60 21.53 4.83
CA MET A 137 7.44 21.36 5.70
C MET A 137 6.72 22.68 6.02
N THR A 138 7.44 23.80 6.06
CA THR A 138 6.87 25.12 6.41
C THR A 138 7.30 26.25 5.46
N GLY A 139 8.27 26.01 4.59
CA GLY A 139 8.92 27.01 3.75
C GLY A 139 8.39 27.15 2.33
N LEU A 140 7.41 26.33 1.91
CA LEU A 140 6.91 26.27 0.54
C LEU A 140 6.49 27.66 0.02
N ARG A 141 6.95 28.00 -1.18
CA ARG A 141 6.60 29.25 -1.86
C ARG A 141 6.06 28.97 -3.26
N LEU A 142 4.81 29.37 -3.47
CA LEU A 142 4.10 29.18 -4.73
C LEU A 142 3.70 30.52 -5.34
N THR A 143 3.85 30.61 -6.66
CA THR A 143 3.34 31.72 -7.50
C THR A 143 2.42 31.14 -8.56
N ASP A 144 1.52 31.94 -9.12
CA ASP A 144 0.63 31.48 -10.18
C ASP A 144 1.40 31.01 -11.42
N GLN A 145 2.58 31.59 -11.68
CA GLN A 145 3.48 31.19 -12.77
C GLN A 145 3.98 29.74 -12.64
N VAL A 146 4.05 29.22 -11.42
CA VAL A 146 4.47 27.83 -11.14
C VAL A 146 3.26 26.92 -11.03
N VAL A 147 2.18 27.39 -10.40
CA VAL A 147 1.01 26.59 -10.07
C VAL A 147 0.17 26.25 -11.29
N LEU A 148 -0.09 27.23 -12.18
CA LEU A 148 -0.97 27.01 -13.33
C LEU A 148 -0.41 25.99 -14.33
N PRO A 149 0.88 26.03 -14.74
CA PRO A 149 1.44 24.98 -15.59
C PRO A 149 1.43 23.60 -14.93
N GLU A 150 1.64 23.51 -13.61
CA GLU A 150 1.61 22.23 -12.91
C GLU A 150 0.20 21.63 -12.84
N ARG A 151 -0.83 22.49 -12.78
CA ARG A 151 -2.21 22.02 -12.92
C ARG A 151 -2.46 21.35 -14.28
N ASP A 152 -1.89 21.89 -15.34
CA ASP A 152 -1.99 21.28 -16.67
C ASP A 152 -1.24 19.92 -16.72
N VAL A 153 -0.12 19.79 -16.00
CA VAL A 153 0.61 18.52 -15.87
C VAL A 153 -0.26 17.44 -15.22
N ILE A 154 -0.89 17.74 -14.07
CA ILE A 154 -1.74 16.74 -13.40
C ILE A 154 -3.03 16.41 -14.20
N LEU A 155 -3.54 17.34 -14.99
CA LEU A 155 -4.65 17.09 -15.92
C LEU A 155 -4.25 16.11 -17.02
N GLU A 156 -3.02 16.26 -17.56
CA GLU A 156 -2.49 15.32 -18.54
C GLU A 156 -2.18 13.96 -17.91
N GLU A 157 -1.69 13.92 -16.68
CA GLU A 157 -1.50 12.68 -15.94
C GLU A 157 -2.84 11.95 -15.73
N ARG A 158 -3.93 12.67 -15.41
CA ARG A 158 -5.26 12.08 -15.36
C ARG A 158 -5.67 11.48 -16.70
N ASN A 159 -5.42 12.19 -17.81
CA ASN A 159 -5.69 11.64 -19.14
C ASN A 159 -4.98 10.30 -19.34
N GLN A 160 -3.70 10.21 -18.98
CA GLN A 160 -2.88 9.00 -19.17
C GLN A 160 -3.30 7.86 -18.23
N ARG A 161 -3.52 8.15 -16.94
CA ARG A 161 -3.81 7.14 -15.93
C ARG A 161 -5.26 6.68 -15.93
N MET A 162 -6.20 7.58 -16.18
CA MET A 162 -7.64 7.34 -16.05
C MET A 162 -8.35 7.30 -17.40
N GLU A 163 -8.34 8.40 -18.18
CA GLU A 163 -9.16 8.49 -19.40
C GLU A 163 -8.74 7.49 -20.47
N ASN A 164 -7.43 7.21 -20.55
CA ASN A 164 -6.87 6.24 -21.49
C ASN A 164 -6.87 4.78 -20.99
N ASN A 165 -7.35 4.54 -19.78
CA ASN A 165 -7.38 3.21 -19.16
C ASN A 165 -8.82 2.80 -18.76
N PRO A 166 -9.52 1.99 -19.57
CA PRO A 166 -10.89 1.58 -19.27
C PRO A 166 -11.04 0.85 -17.92
N ARG A 167 -10.02 0.08 -17.49
CA ARG A 167 -10.05 -0.59 -16.19
C ARG A 167 -9.97 0.40 -15.02
N ALA A 168 -9.11 1.42 -15.12
CA ALA A 168 -9.03 2.46 -14.11
C ALA A 168 -10.33 3.26 -14.02
N ARG A 169 -10.95 3.59 -15.16
CA ARG A 169 -12.29 4.22 -15.21
C ARG A 169 -13.35 3.37 -14.55
N LEU A 170 -13.35 2.05 -14.79
CA LEU A 170 -14.28 1.15 -14.12
C LEU A 170 -14.06 1.18 -12.60
N GLY A 171 -12.82 1.12 -12.14
CA GLY A 171 -12.47 1.19 -10.70
C GLY A 171 -12.95 2.49 -10.07
N GLU A 172 -12.73 3.63 -10.71
CA GLU A 172 -13.22 4.94 -10.26
C GLU A 172 -14.76 4.95 -10.10
N GLN A 173 -15.48 4.38 -11.06
CA GLN A 173 -16.94 4.30 -10.99
C GLN A 173 -17.44 3.31 -9.93
N ILE A 174 -16.70 2.21 -9.70
CA ILE A 174 -17.01 1.27 -8.62
C ILE A 174 -16.82 1.95 -7.26
N ASP A 175 -15.72 2.67 -7.04
CA ASP A 175 -15.47 3.38 -5.78
C ASP A 175 -16.52 4.47 -5.54
N ALA A 176 -16.86 5.27 -6.54
CA ALA A 176 -17.92 6.27 -6.45
C ALA A 176 -19.32 5.67 -6.16
N ALA A 177 -19.59 4.44 -6.64
CA ALA A 177 -20.82 3.73 -6.35
C ALA A 177 -20.76 2.99 -4.99
N LEU A 178 -19.60 2.60 -4.51
CA LEU A 178 -19.43 1.88 -3.25
C LEU A 178 -19.65 2.80 -2.05
N PHE A 179 -19.10 4.01 -2.11
CA PHE A 179 -19.17 5.00 -1.04
C PHE A 179 -20.21 6.08 -1.34
N LEU A 180 -21.34 6.06 -0.63
CA LEU A 180 -22.43 7.03 -0.81
C LEU A 180 -22.15 8.37 -0.13
N ASN A 181 -21.45 8.35 0.98
CA ASN A 181 -21.24 9.53 1.83
C ASN A 181 -19.77 9.71 2.21
N HIS A 182 -19.01 8.63 2.29
CA HIS A 182 -17.62 8.67 2.70
C HIS A 182 -16.71 9.23 1.58
N PRO A 183 -15.72 10.08 1.89
CA PRO A 183 -14.83 10.68 0.88
C PRO A 183 -13.97 9.68 0.09
N TYR A 184 -13.89 8.42 0.50
CA TYR A 184 -13.18 7.36 -0.25
C TYR A 184 -13.81 7.06 -1.62
N GLY A 185 -15.03 7.53 -1.89
CA GLY A 185 -15.64 7.46 -3.22
C GLY A 185 -15.04 8.41 -4.25
N LYS A 186 -14.13 9.31 -3.85
CA LYS A 186 -13.45 10.25 -4.76
C LYS A 186 -12.11 9.69 -5.22
N PRO A 187 -11.73 9.86 -6.50
CA PRO A 187 -10.42 9.44 -6.97
C PRO A 187 -9.30 10.30 -6.35
N VAL A 188 -8.19 9.67 -5.99
CA VAL A 188 -7.01 10.38 -5.43
C VAL A 188 -6.51 11.47 -6.38
N ILE A 189 -6.48 11.18 -7.68
CA ILE A 189 -6.09 12.16 -8.70
C ILE A 189 -7.10 13.31 -8.87
N GLY A 190 -8.32 13.16 -8.36
CA GLY A 190 -9.40 14.14 -8.45
C GLY A 190 -10.30 13.97 -9.66
N TRP A 191 -11.51 14.56 -9.58
CA TRP A 191 -12.42 14.70 -10.71
C TRP A 191 -11.93 15.81 -11.65
N ARG A 192 -11.88 15.56 -12.95
CA ARG A 192 -11.36 16.49 -13.95
C ARG A 192 -11.91 17.92 -13.81
N HIS A 193 -13.23 18.07 -13.71
CA HIS A 193 -13.89 19.37 -13.62
C HIS A 193 -13.57 20.14 -12.32
N GLU A 194 -13.20 19.46 -11.24
CA GLU A 194 -12.75 20.07 -10.00
C GLU A 194 -11.26 20.44 -10.10
N MET A 195 -10.43 19.56 -10.68
CA MET A 195 -9.01 19.83 -10.90
C MET A 195 -8.75 21.07 -11.76
N GLU A 196 -9.57 21.28 -12.80
CA GLU A 196 -9.50 22.46 -13.69
C GLU A 196 -9.70 23.79 -12.94
N GLN A 197 -10.31 23.75 -11.75
CA GLN A 197 -10.60 24.90 -10.90
C GLN A 197 -9.66 25.07 -9.72
N LEU A 198 -8.70 24.15 -9.51
CA LEU A 198 -7.73 24.24 -8.42
C LEU A 198 -6.84 25.48 -8.60
N SER A 199 -6.64 26.20 -7.51
CA SER A 199 -5.87 27.44 -7.48
C SER A 199 -4.68 27.34 -6.54
N ARG A 200 -3.77 28.32 -6.66
CA ARG A 200 -2.67 28.51 -5.71
C ARG A 200 -3.18 28.67 -4.28
N ASP A 201 -4.24 29.44 -4.10
CA ASP A 201 -4.76 29.75 -2.76
C ASP A 201 -5.37 28.50 -2.12
N ASP A 202 -6.02 27.62 -2.90
CA ASP A 202 -6.47 26.31 -2.43
C ASP A 202 -5.27 25.47 -1.94
N ALA A 203 -4.21 25.39 -2.74
CA ALA A 203 -3.02 24.62 -2.40
C ALA A 203 -2.31 25.16 -1.14
N ILE A 204 -2.15 26.47 -1.01
CA ILE A 204 -1.53 27.10 0.17
C ILE A 204 -2.41 26.93 1.41
N ALA A 205 -3.73 27.04 1.29
CA ALA A 205 -4.64 26.80 2.42
C ALA A 205 -4.55 25.35 2.93
N PHE A 206 -4.52 24.39 2.01
CA PHE A 206 -4.39 22.96 2.33
C PHE A 206 -3.02 22.67 2.97
N TYR A 207 -1.92 23.17 2.37
CA TYR A 207 -0.58 23.06 2.92
C TYR A 207 -0.49 23.58 4.36
N ARG A 208 -0.95 24.82 4.61
CA ARG A 208 -0.90 25.43 5.94
C ARG A 208 -1.74 24.71 6.97
N ARG A 209 -2.79 24.01 6.54
CA ARG A 209 -3.67 23.29 7.43
C ARG A 209 -3.08 21.96 7.92
N PHE A 210 -2.36 21.24 7.06
CA PHE A 210 -2.02 19.84 7.32
C PHE A 210 -0.51 19.56 7.42
N TYR A 211 0.34 20.38 6.77
CA TYR A 211 1.78 20.10 6.74
C TYR A 211 2.44 20.66 8.00
N ALA A 212 2.62 19.79 9.00
CA ALA A 212 3.15 20.16 10.30
C ALA A 212 3.82 18.94 10.96
N PRO A 213 4.79 19.17 11.89
CA PRO A 213 5.49 18.06 12.54
C PRO A 213 4.55 17.15 13.33
N ASN A 214 3.53 17.70 13.99
CA ASN A 214 2.56 16.91 14.77
C ASN A 214 1.44 16.25 13.93
N ASP A 215 1.52 16.34 12.62
CA ASP A 215 0.70 15.60 11.67
C ASP A 215 1.58 14.74 10.72
N ALA A 216 2.84 14.52 11.13
CA ALA A 216 3.82 13.82 10.32
C ALA A 216 4.52 12.70 11.09
N VAL A 217 4.94 11.67 10.35
CA VAL A 217 5.83 10.60 10.81
C VAL A 217 7.03 10.54 9.88
N VAL A 218 8.22 10.44 10.43
CA VAL A 218 9.44 10.15 9.68
C VAL A 218 9.82 8.70 9.90
N VAL A 219 9.99 7.95 8.82
CA VAL A 219 10.50 6.57 8.85
C VAL A 219 11.85 6.54 8.15
N ILE A 220 12.88 6.08 8.86
CA ILE A 220 14.23 5.92 8.32
C ILE A 220 14.60 4.43 8.36
N ALA A 221 14.88 3.85 7.20
CA ALA A 221 15.34 2.46 7.09
C ALA A 221 16.70 2.41 6.42
N GLY A 222 17.69 1.79 7.05
CA GLY A 222 19.03 1.63 6.48
C GLY A 222 20.17 1.83 7.46
N ASP A 223 21.34 2.21 6.92
CA ASP A 223 22.60 2.30 7.65
C ASP A 223 22.65 3.56 8.52
N VAL A 224 21.98 3.49 9.65
CA VAL A 224 21.95 4.56 10.67
C VAL A 224 21.70 3.99 12.06
N ASP A 225 22.42 4.53 13.07
CA ASP A 225 22.11 4.26 14.48
C ASP A 225 20.86 5.06 14.90
N PRO A 226 19.93 4.46 15.66
CA PRO A 226 18.72 5.13 16.11
C PRO A 226 18.95 6.43 16.90
N ASN A 227 19.99 6.49 17.75
CA ASN A 227 20.28 7.69 18.53
C ASN A 227 20.88 8.80 17.66
N ASP A 228 21.68 8.44 16.66
CA ASP A 228 22.21 9.40 15.69
C ASP A 228 21.08 9.96 14.81
N ALA A 229 20.13 9.11 14.34
CA ALA A 229 18.94 9.53 13.64
C ALA A 229 18.10 10.49 14.50
N LEU A 230 17.88 10.16 15.78
CA LEU A 230 17.16 11.03 16.73
C LEU A 230 17.84 12.39 16.90
N LYS A 231 19.18 12.42 17.01
CA LYS A 231 19.94 13.66 17.09
C LYS A 231 19.77 14.51 15.83
N MET A 232 19.90 13.89 14.64
CA MET A 232 19.68 14.58 13.37
C MET A 232 18.25 15.11 13.26
N ALA A 233 17.25 14.32 13.68
CA ALA A 233 15.85 14.74 13.66
C ALA A 233 15.59 15.93 14.61
N ARG A 234 16.21 15.96 15.79
CA ARG A 234 16.13 17.10 16.72
C ARG A 234 16.77 18.36 16.14
N ASP A 235 17.89 18.22 15.42
CA ASP A 235 18.61 19.32 14.80
C ASP A 235 17.86 19.91 13.57
N THR A 236 16.99 19.13 12.92
CA THR A 236 16.25 19.49 11.70
C THR A 236 14.76 19.67 12.00
N TYR A 237 13.98 18.62 12.00
CA TYR A 237 12.53 18.64 12.25
C TYR A 237 12.16 19.19 13.63
N GLY A 238 13.00 18.94 14.65
CA GLY A 238 12.78 19.43 15.99
C GLY A 238 12.79 20.95 16.12
N GLN A 239 13.34 21.65 15.10
CA GLN A 239 13.34 23.11 15.02
C GLN A 239 12.04 23.67 14.39
N VAL A 240 11.23 22.81 13.78
CA VAL A 240 9.93 23.21 13.21
C VAL A 240 8.91 23.30 14.34
N PRO A 241 8.22 24.45 14.49
CA PRO A 241 7.26 24.59 15.57
C PRO A 241 6.03 23.70 15.37
N ARG A 242 5.49 23.20 16.50
CA ARG A 242 4.21 22.48 16.52
C ARG A 242 3.09 23.37 15.98
N HIS A 243 2.19 22.81 15.20
CA HIS A 243 1.00 23.50 14.72
C HIS A 243 -0.20 23.21 15.65
N ASN A 244 -0.69 24.22 16.36
CA ASN A 244 -1.75 24.04 17.35
C ASN A 244 -3.16 23.89 16.75
N GLY A 245 -3.31 24.08 15.45
CA GLY A 245 -4.59 23.96 14.74
C GLY A 245 -4.87 22.59 14.13
N ILE A 246 -3.96 21.61 14.30
CA ILE A 246 -4.21 20.23 13.85
C ILE A 246 -5.25 19.59 14.75
N LEU A 247 -6.36 19.19 14.16
CA LEU A 247 -7.45 18.51 14.83
C LEU A 247 -7.47 17.03 14.46
N PRO A 248 -7.97 16.14 15.33
CA PRO A 248 -8.22 14.75 14.99
C PRO A 248 -9.08 14.64 13.73
N ARG A 249 -8.77 13.65 12.87
CA ARG A 249 -9.57 13.38 11.68
C ARG A 249 -11.02 13.11 12.06
N GLN A 250 -11.93 13.80 11.38
CA GLN A 250 -13.38 13.57 11.47
C GLN A 250 -13.93 13.53 10.06
N ARG A 251 -14.44 12.37 9.66
CA ARG A 251 -15.00 12.15 8.33
C ARG A 251 -16.45 11.69 8.41
N PRO A 252 -17.29 12.02 7.42
CA PRO A 252 -18.62 11.43 7.31
C PRO A 252 -18.50 9.91 7.27
N GLN A 253 -19.34 9.23 8.06
CA GLN A 253 -19.37 7.77 8.07
C GLN A 253 -20.21 7.25 6.90
N GLU A 254 -19.81 6.11 6.34
CA GLU A 254 -20.58 5.44 5.33
C GLU A 254 -21.81 4.76 5.95
N PRO A 255 -23.05 4.99 5.42
CA PRO A 255 -24.21 4.29 5.91
C PRO A 255 -24.13 2.80 5.57
N PRO A 256 -24.67 1.90 6.42
CA PRO A 256 -24.68 0.47 6.13
C PRO A 256 -25.29 0.18 4.75
N PRO A 257 -24.61 -0.58 3.88
CA PRO A 257 -25.15 -0.94 2.57
C PRO A 257 -26.43 -1.77 2.69
N ALA A 258 -27.48 -1.37 1.96
CA ALA A 258 -28.78 -2.04 2.01
C ALA A 258 -29.10 -2.83 0.73
N ALA A 259 -28.42 -2.57 -0.39
CA ALA A 259 -28.70 -3.18 -1.67
C ALA A 259 -27.43 -3.39 -2.49
N ALA A 260 -27.35 -4.53 -3.18
CA ALA A 260 -26.33 -4.79 -4.18
C ALA A 260 -26.46 -3.76 -5.33
N ARG A 261 -25.31 -3.28 -5.79
CA ARG A 261 -25.23 -2.33 -6.90
C ARG A 261 -24.40 -2.93 -8.02
N SER A 262 -24.78 -2.64 -9.26
CA SER A 262 -24.00 -3.04 -10.43
C SER A 262 -23.92 -1.91 -11.44
N LEU A 263 -22.80 -1.86 -12.17
CA LEU A 263 -22.58 -0.91 -13.24
C LEU A 263 -21.83 -1.58 -14.40
N THR A 264 -22.07 -1.09 -15.60
CA THR A 264 -21.39 -1.58 -16.81
C THR A 264 -20.73 -0.41 -17.50
N LEU A 265 -19.42 -0.52 -17.74
CA LEU A 265 -18.65 0.40 -18.56
C LEU A 265 -18.38 -0.27 -19.91
N ALA A 266 -18.92 0.31 -20.98
CA ALA A 266 -18.60 -0.08 -22.35
C ALA A 266 -17.52 0.85 -22.92
N ASP A 267 -16.47 0.29 -23.51
CA ASP A 267 -15.40 1.07 -24.13
C ASP A 267 -14.86 0.31 -25.36
N PRO A 268 -14.71 0.98 -26.52
CA PRO A 268 -14.27 0.31 -27.76
C PRO A 268 -12.86 -0.28 -27.68
N ARG A 269 -12.03 0.19 -26.77
CA ARG A 269 -10.65 -0.29 -26.53
C ARG A 269 -10.58 -1.60 -25.74
N VAL A 270 -11.70 -2.06 -25.20
CA VAL A 270 -11.74 -3.30 -24.42
C VAL A 270 -11.68 -4.51 -25.36
N GLU A 271 -10.66 -5.30 -25.22
CA GLU A 271 -10.49 -6.54 -25.96
C GLU A 271 -11.05 -7.75 -25.21
N GLN A 272 -10.89 -7.77 -23.88
CA GLN A 272 -11.38 -8.84 -23.01
C GLN A 272 -12.32 -8.28 -21.95
N PRO A 273 -13.53 -8.83 -21.82
CA PRO A 273 -14.45 -8.47 -20.75
C PRO A 273 -13.84 -8.75 -19.38
N LEU A 274 -14.19 -7.95 -18.39
CA LEU A 274 -13.71 -8.09 -17.01
C LEU A 274 -14.89 -7.91 -16.05
N MET A 275 -14.97 -8.74 -15.02
CA MET A 275 -15.79 -8.50 -13.84
C MET A 275 -14.91 -8.11 -12.66
N GLN A 276 -15.32 -7.09 -11.91
CA GLN A 276 -14.75 -6.73 -10.63
C GLN A 276 -15.89 -6.49 -9.63
N ARG A 277 -15.85 -7.17 -8.48
CA ARG A 277 -16.77 -6.90 -7.38
C ARG A 277 -16.00 -6.48 -6.17
N VAL A 278 -16.47 -5.40 -5.52
CA VAL A 278 -15.84 -4.85 -4.33
C VAL A 278 -16.86 -4.80 -3.21
N TYR A 279 -16.50 -5.38 -2.07
CA TYR A 279 -17.26 -5.36 -0.83
C TYR A 279 -16.68 -4.31 0.10
N LEU A 280 -17.55 -3.61 0.83
CA LEU A 280 -17.15 -2.73 1.91
C LEU A 280 -16.94 -3.56 3.18
N VAL A 281 -15.73 -3.54 3.71
CA VAL A 281 -15.30 -4.36 4.84
C VAL A 281 -14.51 -3.49 5.85
N PRO A 282 -14.33 -3.91 7.12
CA PRO A 282 -13.50 -3.16 8.04
C PRO A 282 -12.03 -3.18 7.59
N SER A 283 -11.31 -2.09 7.92
CA SER A 283 -9.85 -2.03 7.87
C SER A 283 -9.24 -2.58 9.16
N PHE A 284 -7.91 -2.60 9.27
CA PHE A 284 -7.24 -2.88 10.54
C PHE A 284 -7.70 -1.92 11.65
N ALA A 285 -7.84 -0.62 11.34
CA ALA A 285 -8.24 0.40 12.31
C ALA A 285 -9.70 0.30 12.78
N THR A 286 -10.59 -0.25 11.95
CA THR A 286 -12.05 -0.33 12.24
C THR A 286 -12.53 -1.73 12.59
N ALA A 287 -11.70 -2.75 12.37
CA ALA A 287 -11.99 -4.14 12.66
C ALA A 287 -11.97 -4.44 14.17
N LYS A 288 -12.71 -5.45 14.58
CA LYS A 288 -12.50 -6.09 15.87
C LYS A 288 -11.18 -6.86 15.83
N ARG A 289 -10.61 -7.10 17.02
CA ARG A 289 -9.35 -7.86 17.13
C ARG A 289 -9.43 -9.21 16.40
N GLY A 290 -8.50 -9.47 15.51
CA GLY A 290 -8.39 -10.69 14.71
C GLY A 290 -9.27 -10.74 13.45
N GLU A 291 -10.17 -9.78 13.27
CA GLU A 291 -11.11 -9.75 12.14
C GLU A 291 -10.42 -9.31 10.83
N SER A 292 -9.53 -8.31 10.90
CA SER A 292 -8.74 -7.90 9.73
C SER A 292 -7.78 -9.00 9.29
N GLU A 293 -7.12 -9.68 10.23
CA GLU A 293 -6.23 -10.80 9.95
C GLU A 293 -6.99 -11.97 9.33
N ALA A 294 -8.21 -12.25 9.80
CA ALA A 294 -9.07 -13.26 9.18
C ALA A 294 -9.46 -12.91 7.75
N LEU A 295 -9.73 -11.62 7.45
CA LEU A 295 -9.98 -11.13 6.09
C LEU A 295 -8.73 -11.19 5.21
N GLU A 296 -7.54 -10.91 5.75
CA GLU A 296 -6.27 -11.07 5.03
C GLU A 296 -6.04 -12.53 4.62
N VAL A 297 -6.20 -13.47 5.56
CA VAL A 297 -6.09 -14.90 5.29
C VAL A 297 -7.15 -15.37 4.30
N LEU A 298 -8.40 -14.91 4.44
CA LEU A 298 -9.49 -15.20 3.50
C LEU A 298 -9.14 -14.73 2.08
N ALA A 299 -8.66 -13.51 1.93
CA ALA A 299 -8.25 -12.97 0.64
C ALA A 299 -7.10 -13.78 0.03
N HIS A 300 -6.14 -14.19 0.84
CA HIS A 300 -5.02 -15.02 0.39
C HIS A 300 -5.51 -16.40 -0.11
N ILE A 301 -6.38 -17.08 0.64
CA ILE A 301 -6.94 -18.38 0.24
C ILE A 301 -7.80 -18.25 -1.03
N LEU A 302 -8.61 -17.21 -1.13
CA LEU A 302 -9.47 -17.01 -2.29
C LEU A 302 -8.71 -16.57 -3.54
N GLY A 303 -7.65 -15.76 -3.41
CA GLY A 303 -7.12 -15.04 -4.55
C GLY A 303 -5.62 -15.02 -4.77
N SER A 304 -4.79 -15.45 -3.82
CA SER A 304 -3.34 -15.35 -3.97
C SER A 304 -2.73 -16.56 -4.67
N GLY A 305 -2.14 -16.31 -5.84
CA GLY A 305 -1.38 -17.31 -6.60
C GLY A 305 -2.21 -18.46 -7.19
N ASN A 306 -1.49 -19.43 -7.77
CA ASN A 306 -2.10 -20.54 -8.53
C ASN A 306 -2.77 -21.60 -7.63
N SER A 307 -2.53 -21.57 -6.32
CA SER A 307 -3.16 -22.48 -5.34
C SER A 307 -4.45 -21.93 -4.76
N SER A 308 -4.81 -20.67 -5.06
CA SER A 308 -6.02 -20.04 -4.56
C SER A 308 -7.31 -20.68 -5.09
N ARG A 309 -8.40 -20.59 -4.31
CA ARG A 309 -9.67 -21.22 -4.70
C ARG A 309 -10.25 -20.66 -5.99
N MET A 310 -10.20 -19.33 -6.18
CA MET A 310 -10.70 -18.72 -7.42
C MET A 310 -9.91 -19.20 -8.63
N TYR A 311 -8.59 -19.21 -8.56
CA TYR A 311 -7.76 -19.69 -9.66
C TYR A 311 -8.00 -21.17 -9.94
N ARG A 312 -7.92 -22.03 -8.93
CA ARG A 312 -8.09 -23.47 -9.09
C ARG A 312 -9.46 -23.81 -9.68
N ARG A 313 -10.56 -23.28 -9.10
CA ARG A 313 -11.91 -23.61 -9.51
C ARG A 313 -12.29 -23.03 -10.87
N LEU A 314 -11.90 -21.77 -11.17
CA LEU A 314 -12.40 -21.07 -12.35
C LEU A 314 -11.44 -21.15 -13.54
N VAL A 315 -10.12 -21.18 -13.28
CA VAL A 315 -9.10 -21.20 -14.35
C VAL A 315 -8.69 -22.63 -14.68
N VAL A 316 -8.48 -23.50 -13.67
CA VAL A 316 -8.00 -24.87 -13.86
C VAL A 316 -9.14 -25.85 -14.04
N ASP A 317 -9.99 -26.03 -13.01
CA ASP A 317 -10.96 -27.11 -12.99
C ASP A 317 -12.11 -26.89 -13.99
N LYS A 318 -12.78 -25.73 -13.95
CA LYS A 318 -13.87 -25.39 -14.87
C LYS A 318 -13.39 -24.83 -16.20
N ALA A 319 -12.18 -24.31 -16.25
CA ALA A 319 -11.57 -23.69 -17.43
C ALA A 319 -12.45 -22.59 -18.09
N ILE A 320 -13.20 -21.84 -17.27
CA ILE A 320 -14.08 -20.75 -17.73
C ILE A 320 -13.45 -19.37 -17.64
N ALA A 321 -12.31 -19.23 -16.97
CA ALA A 321 -11.62 -17.97 -16.82
C ALA A 321 -10.18 -18.02 -17.36
N VAL A 322 -9.68 -16.89 -17.82
CA VAL A 322 -8.26 -16.65 -18.11
C VAL A 322 -7.51 -16.34 -16.82
N THR A 323 -8.12 -15.54 -15.96
CA THR A 323 -7.62 -15.22 -14.63
C THR A 323 -8.80 -14.97 -13.69
N ALA A 324 -8.62 -15.31 -12.42
CA ALA A 324 -9.55 -15.00 -11.35
C ALA A 324 -8.78 -14.88 -10.03
N GLY A 325 -9.18 -13.96 -9.17
CA GLY A 325 -8.52 -13.71 -7.90
C GLY A 325 -9.36 -12.89 -6.94
N ALA A 326 -8.82 -12.71 -5.74
CA ALA A 326 -9.37 -11.84 -4.70
C ALA A 326 -8.22 -11.09 -4.00
N GLY A 327 -8.55 -9.99 -3.34
CA GLY A 327 -7.60 -9.21 -2.56
C GLY A 327 -8.32 -8.38 -1.50
N TYR A 328 -7.62 -8.12 -0.43
CA TYR A 328 -8.04 -7.24 0.65
C TYR A 328 -6.87 -6.35 1.06
N ASP A 329 -7.11 -5.07 1.22
CA ASP A 329 -6.15 -4.13 1.75
C ASP A 329 -6.66 -3.62 3.10
N SER A 330 -6.02 -4.07 4.18
CA SER A 330 -6.35 -3.65 5.55
C SER A 330 -5.91 -2.22 5.88
N SER A 331 -5.07 -1.63 5.01
CA SER A 331 -4.37 -0.37 5.24
C SER A 331 -5.23 0.84 4.89
N ALA A 332 -6.34 1.03 5.59
CA ALA A 332 -7.20 2.21 5.51
C ALA A 332 -7.49 2.74 6.91
N PHE A 333 -7.65 4.06 7.04
CA PHE A 333 -8.01 4.68 8.32
C PHE A 333 -9.49 4.43 8.68
N ASP A 334 -10.36 4.42 7.68
CA ASP A 334 -11.78 4.09 7.81
C ASP A 334 -12.06 2.70 7.21
N MET A 335 -13.26 2.44 6.65
CA MET A 335 -13.60 1.15 6.05
C MET A 335 -12.72 0.84 4.85
N ALA A 336 -12.40 -0.42 4.67
CA ALA A 336 -11.57 -0.98 3.61
C ALA A 336 -12.40 -1.69 2.52
N LYS A 337 -11.70 -2.22 1.54
CA LYS A 337 -12.29 -2.91 0.39
C LYS A 337 -11.78 -4.35 0.30
N PHE A 338 -12.71 -5.29 0.11
CA PHE A 338 -12.40 -6.66 -0.30
C PHE A 338 -12.85 -6.83 -1.75
N GLY A 339 -11.93 -7.09 -2.66
CA GLY A 339 -12.19 -7.21 -4.09
C GLY A 339 -12.11 -8.65 -4.57
N ILE A 340 -12.99 -9.02 -5.51
CA ILE A 340 -12.83 -10.19 -6.37
C ILE A 340 -12.86 -9.74 -7.83
N PHE A 341 -12.11 -10.40 -8.67
CA PHE A 341 -12.04 -10.06 -10.08
C PHE A 341 -11.83 -11.29 -10.96
N GLY A 342 -12.18 -11.16 -12.23
CA GLY A 342 -11.81 -12.16 -13.20
C GLY A 342 -12.11 -11.76 -14.64
N VAL A 343 -11.41 -12.44 -15.53
CA VAL A 343 -11.53 -12.31 -16.98
C VAL A 343 -12.02 -13.65 -17.51
N PRO A 344 -13.28 -13.74 -18.03
CA PRO A 344 -13.79 -14.98 -18.60
C PRO A 344 -13.02 -15.35 -19.87
N ARG A 345 -13.00 -16.65 -20.20
CA ARG A 345 -12.51 -17.11 -21.50
C ARG A 345 -13.48 -16.72 -22.63
N PRO A 346 -12.99 -16.63 -23.88
CA PRO A 346 -13.84 -16.43 -25.03
C PRO A 346 -14.99 -17.43 -25.07
N GLY A 347 -16.22 -16.94 -25.27
CA GLY A 347 -17.43 -17.75 -25.27
C GLY A 347 -18.13 -17.89 -23.92
N ILE A 348 -17.49 -17.52 -22.83
CA ILE A 348 -18.09 -17.49 -21.47
C ILE A 348 -18.63 -16.07 -21.20
N SER A 349 -19.87 -15.99 -20.79
CA SER A 349 -20.50 -14.71 -20.44
C SER A 349 -20.09 -14.21 -19.06
N LEU A 350 -20.14 -12.88 -18.83
CA LEU A 350 -19.89 -12.29 -17.51
C LEU A 350 -20.87 -12.80 -16.43
N PRO A 351 -22.17 -12.96 -16.69
CA PRO A 351 -23.09 -13.56 -15.71
C PRO A 351 -22.75 -15.02 -15.36
N GLU A 352 -22.28 -15.82 -16.32
CA GLU A 352 -21.85 -17.19 -16.08
C GLU A 352 -20.59 -17.22 -15.21
N PHE A 353 -19.61 -16.37 -15.51
CA PHE A 353 -18.41 -16.22 -14.68
C PHE A 353 -18.78 -15.76 -13.26
N GLU A 354 -19.64 -14.75 -13.13
CA GLU A 354 -20.09 -14.23 -11.85
C GLU A 354 -20.76 -15.32 -11.01
N ALA A 355 -21.71 -16.07 -11.59
CA ALA A 355 -22.37 -17.17 -10.90
C ALA A 355 -21.38 -18.23 -10.42
N ALA A 356 -20.37 -18.53 -11.21
CA ALA A 356 -19.33 -19.49 -10.83
C ALA A 356 -18.42 -18.96 -9.69
N ALA A 357 -18.10 -17.66 -9.69
CA ALA A 357 -17.37 -17.02 -8.59
C ALA A 357 -18.20 -17.01 -7.30
N ASP A 358 -19.51 -16.75 -7.39
CA ASP A 358 -20.42 -16.82 -6.25
C ASP A 358 -20.47 -18.23 -5.62
N VAL A 359 -20.39 -19.28 -6.41
CA VAL A 359 -20.31 -20.66 -5.91
C VAL A 359 -19.02 -20.85 -5.09
N VAL A 360 -17.88 -20.30 -5.51
CA VAL A 360 -16.63 -20.40 -4.74
C VAL A 360 -16.73 -19.68 -3.39
N ILE A 361 -17.35 -18.51 -3.35
CA ILE A 361 -17.59 -17.77 -2.11
C ILE A 361 -18.57 -18.51 -1.21
N ALA A 362 -19.69 -19.00 -1.76
CA ALA A 362 -20.70 -19.76 -1.01
C ALA A 362 -20.12 -21.05 -0.42
N ASP A 363 -19.17 -21.69 -1.09
CA ASP A 363 -18.47 -22.88 -0.58
C ASP A 363 -17.67 -22.55 0.69
N VAL A 364 -16.94 -21.42 0.72
CA VAL A 364 -16.24 -20.95 1.93
C VAL A 364 -17.23 -20.64 3.06
N ILE A 365 -18.32 -19.92 2.73
CA ILE A 365 -19.34 -19.56 3.73
C ILE A 365 -19.99 -20.79 4.34
N THR A 366 -20.29 -21.81 3.54
CA THR A 366 -21.05 -23.01 3.97
C THR A 366 -20.16 -24.06 4.60
N HIS A 367 -19.06 -24.39 3.96
CA HIS A 367 -18.19 -25.52 4.33
C HIS A 367 -16.88 -25.08 5.00
N GLY A 368 -16.57 -23.77 5.01
CA GLY A 368 -15.32 -23.24 5.56
C GLY A 368 -14.10 -23.53 4.69
N ILE A 369 -12.96 -23.58 5.34
CA ILE A 369 -11.65 -23.87 4.75
C ILE A 369 -11.01 -25.08 5.41
N SER A 370 -10.14 -25.79 4.70
CA SER A 370 -9.39 -26.91 5.30
C SER A 370 -8.22 -26.41 6.17
N ALA A 371 -7.78 -27.24 7.11
CA ALA A 371 -6.58 -26.95 7.91
C ALA A 371 -5.33 -26.77 7.03
N GLU A 372 -5.22 -27.54 5.94
CA GLU A 372 -4.11 -27.43 5.00
C GLU A 372 -4.11 -26.09 4.25
N GLU A 373 -5.27 -25.61 3.80
CA GLU A 373 -5.40 -24.29 3.16
C GLU A 373 -5.02 -23.18 4.12
N LEU A 374 -5.48 -23.25 5.37
CA LEU A 374 -5.17 -22.27 6.40
C LEU A 374 -3.66 -22.20 6.67
N GLU A 375 -3.02 -23.32 6.95
CA GLU A 375 -1.60 -23.35 7.29
C GLU A 375 -0.72 -22.94 6.09
N ARG A 376 -1.09 -23.34 4.88
CA ARG A 376 -0.40 -22.90 3.67
C ARG A 376 -0.51 -21.38 3.46
N ALA A 377 -1.69 -20.81 3.68
CA ALA A 377 -1.90 -19.35 3.55
C ALA A 377 -1.07 -18.60 4.58
N LYS A 378 -1.14 -18.96 5.85
CA LYS A 378 -0.35 -18.36 6.93
C LYS A 378 1.15 -18.43 6.64
N PHE A 379 1.64 -19.61 6.24
CA PHE A 379 3.05 -19.80 5.92
C PHE A 379 3.50 -18.88 4.77
N SER A 380 2.72 -18.83 3.68
CA SER A 380 3.03 -17.97 2.54
C SER A 380 3.06 -16.49 2.92
N MET A 381 2.04 -16.00 3.62
CA MET A 381 1.95 -14.60 4.05
C MET A 381 3.11 -14.21 4.97
N ILE A 382 3.46 -15.06 5.94
CA ILE A 382 4.57 -14.80 6.86
C ILE A 382 5.92 -14.84 6.11
N ALA A 383 6.09 -15.79 5.19
CA ALA A 383 7.30 -15.86 4.37
C ALA A 383 7.47 -14.61 3.48
N GLU A 384 6.40 -14.15 2.84
CA GLU A 384 6.39 -12.90 2.04
C GLU A 384 6.79 -11.68 2.90
N ALA A 385 6.27 -11.59 4.14
CA ALA A 385 6.63 -10.52 5.07
C ALA A 385 8.11 -10.60 5.51
N VAL A 386 8.65 -11.81 5.70
CA VAL A 386 10.08 -12.00 6.00
C VAL A 386 10.95 -11.57 4.83
N TYR A 387 10.61 -11.95 3.60
CA TYR A 387 11.35 -11.50 2.41
C TYR A 387 11.25 -9.98 2.19
N ALA A 388 10.11 -9.36 2.52
CA ALA A 388 9.97 -7.91 2.43
C ALA A 388 10.95 -7.15 3.34
N GLN A 389 11.41 -7.75 4.44
CA GLN A 389 12.40 -7.17 5.35
C GLN A 389 13.79 -6.97 4.71
N ASP A 390 14.08 -7.67 3.64
CA ASP A 390 15.34 -7.50 2.91
C ASP A 390 15.41 -6.20 2.10
N ASN A 391 14.28 -5.49 1.93
CA ASN A 391 14.19 -4.26 1.17
C ASN A 391 13.85 -3.07 2.08
N GLN A 392 14.80 -2.14 2.25
CA GLN A 392 14.65 -0.95 3.09
C GLN A 392 13.46 -0.07 2.67
N VAL A 393 13.22 0.10 1.37
CA VAL A 393 12.08 0.87 0.86
C VAL A 393 10.75 0.20 1.21
N SER A 394 10.67 -1.13 1.06
CA SER A 394 9.48 -1.91 1.43
C SER A 394 9.18 -1.80 2.92
N MET A 395 10.21 -1.89 3.77
CA MET A 395 10.07 -1.73 5.21
C MET A 395 9.59 -0.34 5.60
N ALA A 396 10.23 0.71 5.04
CA ALA A 396 9.84 2.09 5.33
C ALA A 396 8.40 2.37 4.85
N ARG A 397 7.98 1.79 3.71
CA ARG A 397 6.60 1.90 3.22
C ARG A 397 5.61 1.15 4.12
N TRP A 398 5.91 -0.07 4.51
CA TRP A 398 5.02 -0.87 5.36
C TRP A 398 4.75 -0.15 6.68
N TYR A 399 5.83 0.28 7.38
CA TYR A 399 5.70 1.03 8.63
C TYR A 399 4.95 2.35 8.43
N GLY A 400 5.34 3.13 7.43
CA GLY A 400 4.69 4.40 7.14
C GLY A 400 3.20 4.25 6.85
N THR A 401 2.81 3.35 5.95
CA THR A 401 1.39 3.09 5.62
C THR A 401 0.60 2.67 6.86
N ALA A 402 1.10 1.73 7.63
CA ALA A 402 0.42 1.23 8.82
C ALA A 402 0.23 2.33 9.89
N LEU A 403 1.27 3.15 10.15
CA LEU A 403 1.20 4.28 11.07
C LEU A 403 0.23 5.38 10.61
N MET A 404 0.13 5.62 9.30
CA MET A 404 -0.81 6.59 8.73
C MET A 404 -2.26 6.14 8.83
N THR A 405 -2.50 4.84 8.93
CA THR A 405 -3.83 4.23 8.93
C THR A 405 -4.24 3.67 10.29
N GLY A 406 -3.54 4.06 11.36
CA GLY A 406 -3.98 3.84 12.75
C GLY A 406 -3.32 2.68 13.48
N ALA A 407 -2.39 1.95 12.85
CA ALA A 407 -1.58 0.97 13.56
C ALA A 407 -0.43 1.63 14.34
N THR A 408 0.12 0.92 15.31
CA THR A 408 1.32 1.29 16.07
C THR A 408 2.52 0.46 15.63
N VAL A 409 3.73 0.90 15.97
CA VAL A 409 4.96 0.09 15.75
C VAL A 409 4.82 -1.29 16.39
N ASN A 410 4.17 -1.39 17.55
CA ASN A 410 3.92 -2.66 18.23
C ASN A 410 2.98 -3.57 17.43
N ASP A 411 1.93 -3.02 16.83
CA ASP A 411 1.02 -3.79 15.98
C ASP A 411 1.73 -4.36 14.76
N ILE A 412 2.61 -3.58 14.13
CA ILE A 412 3.38 -4.04 12.97
C ILE A 412 4.33 -5.19 13.37
N ARG A 413 5.03 -5.06 14.49
CA ARG A 413 5.95 -6.09 14.99
C ARG A 413 5.27 -7.43 15.26
N HIS A 414 4.05 -7.41 15.77
CA HIS A 414 3.30 -8.62 16.14
C HIS A 414 2.31 -9.08 15.06
N TRP A 415 2.38 -8.50 13.84
CA TRP A 415 1.48 -8.90 12.75
C TRP A 415 1.60 -10.40 12.43
N SER A 416 2.83 -10.93 12.33
CA SER A 416 3.04 -12.37 12.06
C SER A 416 2.45 -13.27 13.15
N ASP A 417 2.50 -12.83 14.41
CA ASP A 417 1.93 -13.61 15.52
C ASP A 417 0.40 -13.63 15.42
N ARG A 418 -0.22 -12.47 15.11
CA ARG A 418 -1.68 -12.40 14.89
C ARG A 418 -2.13 -13.24 13.69
N ILE A 419 -1.37 -13.28 12.60
CA ILE A 419 -1.66 -14.19 11.47
C ILE A 419 -1.58 -15.66 11.91
N ARG A 420 -0.60 -16.06 12.75
CA ARG A 420 -0.53 -17.43 13.28
C ARG A 420 -1.73 -17.80 14.15
N GLU A 421 -2.31 -16.86 14.87
CA GLU A 421 -3.46 -17.05 15.75
C GLU A 421 -4.79 -17.21 14.99
N VAL A 422 -4.89 -16.82 13.72
CA VAL A 422 -6.12 -16.93 12.92
C VAL A 422 -6.59 -18.39 12.85
N THR A 423 -7.88 -18.63 13.09
CA THR A 423 -8.51 -19.96 13.00
C THR A 423 -9.36 -20.11 11.74
N ALA A 424 -9.62 -21.35 11.32
CA ALA A 424 -10.50 -21.64 10.19
C ALA A 424 -11.93 -21.11 10.41
N GLU A 425 -12.41 -21.15 11.65
CA GLU A 425 -13.71 -20.63 12.04
C GLU A 425 -13.78 -19.10 11.85
N GLN A 426 -12.75 -18.37 12.29
CA GLN A 426 -12.67 -16.93 12.09
C GLN A 426 -12.67 -16.54 10.60
N VAL A 427 -11.98 -17.29 9.75
CA VAL A 427 -11.97 -17.06 8.30
C VAL A 427 -13.35 -17.31 7.69
N GLN A 428 -14.03 -18.38 8.11
CA GLN A 428 -15.40 -18.68 7.66
C GLN A 428 -16.39 -17.62 8.14
N ASP A 429 -16.28 -17.17 9.39
CA ASP A 429 -17.14 -16.12 9.94
C ASP A 429 -16.91 -14.78 9.26
N ALA A 430 -15.66 -14.41 8.95
CA ALA A 430 -15.35 -13.24 8.15
C ALA A 430 -15.99 -13.30 6.75
N ALA A 431 -15.92 -14.45 6.08
CA ALA A 431 -16.60 -14.66 4.80
C ALA A 431 -18.12 -14.52 4.92
N ARG A 432 -18.72 -15.11 5.96
CA ARG A 432 -20.17 -15.07 6.20
C ARG A 432 -20.67 -13.65 6.53
N GLN A 433 -19.91 -12.90 7.31
CA GLN A 433 -20.28 -11.58 7.75
C GLN A 433 -20.09 -10.51 6.66
N TRP A 434 -18.98 -10.59 5.90
CA TRP A 434 -18.53 -9.47 5.07
C TRP A 434 -18.70 -9.69 3.55
N LEU A 435 -18.83 -10.94 3.07
CA LEU A 435 -19.03 -11.18 1.64
C LEU A 435 -20.50 -11.27 1.25
N ASP A 436 -21.35 -10.45 1.86
CA ASP A 436 -22.74 -10.28 1.46
C ASP A 436 -22.84 -9.35 0.23
N LYS A 437 -23.46 -9.81 -0.85
CA LYS A 437 -23.67 -9.01 -2.07
C LYS A 437 -24.34 -7.65 -1.82
N ARG A 438 -25.20 -7.52 -0.81
CA ARG A 438 -25.83 -6.24 -0.45
C ARG A 438 -24.81 -5.17 -0.06
N ALA A 439 -23.65 -5.58 0.46
CA ALA A 439 -22.54 -4.72 0.83
C ALA A 439 -21.53 -4.54 -0.31
N SER A 440 -21.90 -4.77 -1.57
CA SER A 440 -20.97 -4.74 -2.70
C SER A 440 -21.46 -3.93 -3.89
N VAL A 441 -20.47 -3.59 -4.73
CA VAL A 441 -20.68 -3.08 -6.09
C VAL A 441 -20.00 -4.04 -7.06
N THR A 442 -20.75 -4.50 -8.09
CA THR A 442 -20.19 -5.30 -9.19
C THR A 442 -20.07 -4.43 -10.44
N GLY A 443 -18.85 -4.27 -10.93
CA GLY A 443 -18.54 -3.58 -12.18
C GLY A 443 -18.23 -4.56 -13.31
N TYR A 444 -18.77 -4.29 -14.47
CA TYR A 444 -18.50 -5.02 -15.70
C TYR A 444 -17.85 -4.10 -16.72
N LEU A 445 -16.70 -4.51 -17.24
CA LEU A 445 -16.05 -3.85 -18.35
C LEU A 445 -16.31 -4.67 -19.61
N VAL A 446 -16.91 -4.05 -20.61
CA VAL A 446 -17.28 -4.73 -21.86
C VAL A 446 -16.80 -3.95 -23.07
N LYS A 447 -16.65 -4.64 -24.20
CA LYS A 447 -16.37 -3.97 -25.47
C LYS A 447 -17.61 -3.20 -25.93
N ASP A 448 -17.42 -1.92 -26.24
CA ASP A 448 -18.46 -1.15 -26.92
C ASP A 448 -18.54 -1.59 -28.40
N THR A 449 -19.67 -2.17 -28.77
CA THR A 449 -19.97 -2.60 -30.15
C THR A 449 -20.95 -1.65 -30.84
N SER A 450 -21.32 -0.54 -30.21
CA SER A 450 -22.19 0.47 -30.79
C SER A 450 -21.56 1.06 -32.05
N PRO A 451 -22.30 1.28 -33.14
CA PRO A 451 -21.76 1.98 -34.30
C PRO A 451 -21.25 3.36 -33.86
N GLN A 452 -20.01 3.67 -34.13
CA GLN A 452 -19.45 4.99 -33.87
C GLN A 452 -20.23 5.98 -34.76
N VAL A 453 -21.06 6.81 -34.14
CA VAL A 453 -21.60 7.98 -34.81
C VAL A 453 -20.43 8.93 -35.02
N GLU A 454 -19.93 9.03 -36.25
CA GLU A 454 -18.94 10.05 -36.61
C GLU A 454 -19.49 11.41 -36.15
N LYS A 455 -18.89 11.97 -35.10
CA LYS A 455 -19.09 13.39 -34.81
C LYS A 455 -18.49 14.14 -35.97
N LYS A 456 -19.37 14.55 -36.92
CA LYS A 456 -18.99 15.56 -37.91
C LYS A 456 -18.53 16.80 -37.15
N SER A 457 -17.24 17.09 -37.33
CA SER A 457 -16.54 18.29 -36.87
C SER A 457 -17.21 19.58 -37.37
#